data_cda9a86a967339b2570a74d68c2f72dc
#
_entry.id   cda9a86a967339b2570a74d68c2f72dc
#
_cell.length_a   1.000
_cell.length_b   1.000
_cell.length_c   1.000
_cell.angle_alpha   90.00
_cell.angle_beta   90.00
_cell.angle_gamma   90.00
#
_symmetry.space_group_name_H-M   'P 1'
#
loop_
_entity.id
_entity.type
_entity.pdbx_description
1 polymer ?
#
loop_
_entity_poly.entity_id
_entity_poly.type
_entity_poly.pdbx_seq_one_letter_code
_entity_poly.pdbx_strand_id
1 'polypeptide(L)'
;MLTQTEARPAAGDVLKHWPIETSDQRPSTHVSAEEFREALSRVASSVSIVSTDGEHGIAGFTCSAVCSVTDDPPTIMVCVNRKSAANAIIKANGVLCVSSLGAEQVELSQMFAGVGRVPMNERFASPHWGVLATGSPYCTQSRVALDCRVADIREVGTHSVILAEVLSTVHATDGQPLIYHSRNYATIRHVA
;
A
#
# COMPACT_ATOMS: atom_id res chain seq x y z
N MET A 1 3.51 27.99 44.60
CA MET A 1 2.62 26.97 44.05
C MET A 1 2.99 26.84 42.58
N LEU A 2 3.95 25.94 42.29
CA LEU A 2 4.50 25.77 40.93
C LEU A 2 3.79 24.57 40.31
N THR A 3 3.05 24.82 39.23
CA THR A 3 2.41 23.81 38.39
C THR A 3 3.48 23.07 37.61
N GLN A 4 3.64 21.78 37.88
CA GLN A 4 4.44 20.87 37.08
C GLN A 4 3.78 20.71 35.70
N THR A 5 4.47 21.17 34.67
CA THR A 5 4.12 20.86 33.28
C THR A 5 4.59 19.43 33.02
N GLU A 6 3.65 18.47 32.96
CA GLU A 6 3.96 17.11 32.52
C GLU A 6 4.44 17.15 31.06
N ALA A 7 5.65 16.68 30.86
CA ALA A 7 6.25 16.55 29.52
C ALA A 7 5.45 15.52 28.69
N ARG A 8 4.98 15.93 27.55
CA ARG A 8 4.30 15.07 26.56
C ARG A 8 5.27 13.97 26.12
N PRO A 9 4.92 12.68 26.20
CA PRO A 9 5.83 11.62 25.76
C PRO A 9 6.12 11.75 24.27
N ALA A 10 7.37 11.48 23.87
CA ALA A 10 7.78 11.51 22.47
C ALA A 10 6.98 10.47 21.66
N ALA A 11 6.59 10.81 20.44
CA ALA A 11 5.74 10.00 19.58
C ALA A 11 6.22 8.55 19.35
N GLY A 12 7.49 8.26 19.56
CA GLY A 12 8.09 6.92 19.47
C GLY A 12 7.74 5.95 20.60
N ASP A 13 7.26 6.43 21.77
CA ASP A 13 7.01 5.57 22.94
C ASP A 13 5.57 5.03 23.00
N VAL A 14 4.63 5.68 22.34
CA VAL A 14 3.21 5.28 22.40
C VAL A 14 2.95 3.97 21.61
N LEU A 15 3.75 3.69 20.59
CA LEU A 15 3.58 2.52 19.71
C LEU A 15 4.25 1.23 20.24
N LYS A 16 5.11 1.33 21.26
CA LYS A 16 5.80 0.17 21.84
C LYS A 16 4.92 -0.73 22.70
N HIS A 17 3.73 -0.30 23.08
CA HIS A 17 2.88 -0.97 24.05
C HIS A 17 1.55 -1.52 23.51
N TRP A 18 1.42 -1.70 22.19
CA TRP A 18 0.28 -2.46 21.67
C TRP A 18 0.59 -3.95 21.74
N PRO A 19 0.02 -4.70 22.70
CA PRO A 19 0.25 -6.13 22.83
C PRO A 19 -0.49 -6.83 21.67
N ILE A 20 0.18 -7.01 20.54
CA ILE A 20 -0.28 -8.01 19.57
C ILE A 20 0.24 -9.33 20.11
N GLU A 21 -0.57 -10.02 20.91
CA GLU A 21 -0.28 -11.39 21.31
C GLU A 21 -0.18 -12.26 20.07
N THR A 22 1.03 -12.69 19.75
CA THR A 22 1.33 -13.65 18.69
C THR A 22 1.13 -15.10 19.17
N SER A 23 0.24 -15.35 20.14
CA SER A 23 -0.04 -16.72 20.58
C SER A 23 -0.84 -17.45 19.51
N ASP A 24 -0.35 -18.61 19.12
CA ASP A 24 -0.94 -19.55 18.14
C ASP A 24 -2.24 -20.22 18.68
N GLN A 25 -2.75 -19.77 19.82
CA GLN A 25 -4.01 -20.19 20.44
C GLN A 25 -5.09 -19.13 20.22
N ARG A 26 -5.60 -19.03 19.00
CA ARG A 26 -6.79 -18.22 18.73
C ARG A 26 -8.03 -18.92 19.28
N PRO A 27 -8.89 -18.24 20.05
CA PRO A 27 -10.18 -18.80 20.45
C PRO A 27 -10.97 -19.20 19.19
N SER A 28 -11.74 -20.26 19.27
CA SER A 28 -12.59 -20.82 18.20
C SER A 28 -13.74 -19.90 17.74
N THR A 29 -13.68 -18.61 18.10
CA THR A 29 -14.71 -17.60 17.84
C THR A 29 -14.41 -16.68 16.64
N HIS A 30 -13.31 -16.89 15.94
CA HIS A 30 -13.00 -16.09 14.75
C HIS A 30 -13.69 -16.67 13.51
N VAL A 31 -14.15 -15.77 12.63
CA VAL A 31 -14.63 -16.16 11.30
C VAL A 31 -13.50 -16.84 10.53
N SER A 32 -13.85 -17.77 9.65
CA SER A 32 -12.86 -18.42 8.78
C SER A 32 -12.19 -17.42 7.85
N ALA A 33 -10.98 -17.72 7.38
CA ALA A 33 -10.29 -16.89 6.40
C ALA A 33 -11.06 -16.79 5.07
N GLU A 34 -11.89 -17.79 4.75
CA GLU A 34 -12.72 -17.79 3.55
C GLU A 34 -13.89 -16.82 3.70
N GLU A 35 -14.66 -16.91 4.79
CA GLU A 35 -15.74 -15.99 5.12
C GLU A 35 -15.25 -14.53 5.18
N PHE A 36 -14.10 -14.30 5.80
CA PHE A 36 -13.49 -12.99 5.87
C PHE A 36 -13.15 -12.43 4.48
N ARG A 37 -12.51 -13.23 3.60
CA ARG A 37 -12.21 -12.81 2.23
C ARG A 37 -13.48 -12.61 1.39
N GLU A 38 -14.51 -13.43 1.59
CA GLU A 38 -15.79 -13.25 0.90
C GLU A 38 -16.45 -11.92 1.32
N ALA A 39 -16.51 -11.64 2.61
CA ALA A 39 -17.04 -10.39 3.13
C ALA A 39 -16.28 -9.18 2.59
N LEU A 40 -14.95 -9.20 2.64
CA LEU A 40 -14.10 -8.11 2.12
C LEU A 40 -14.21 -7.95 0.60
N SER A 41 -14.52 -9.01 -0.15
CA SER A 41 -14.72 -8.88 -1.59
C SER A 41 -15.87 -7.95 -1.96
N ARG A 42 -16.83 -7.73 -1.03
CA ARG A 42 -17.98 -6.82 -1.21
C ARG A 42 -17.65 -5.36 -0.93
N VAL A 43 -16.47 -5.08 -0.41
CA VAL A 43 -15.99 -3.71 -0.21
C VAL A 43 -15.34 -3.21 -1.48
N ALA A 44 -15.84 -2.12 -2.04
CA ALA A 44 -15.21 -1.47 -3.19
C ALA A 44 -13.89 -0.82 -2.75
N SER A 45 -12.80 -1.20 -3.41
CA SER A 45 -11.46 -0.70 -3.10
C SER A 45 -10.78 -0.16 -4.34
N SER A 46 -10.02 0.93 -4.19
CA SER A 46 -9.15 1.42 -5.25
C SER A 46 -8.07 0.40 -5.56
N VAL A 47 -7.73 0.26 -6.84
CA VAL A 47 -6.63 -0.60 -7.29
C VAL A 47 -5.38 0.24 -7.47
N SER A 48 -4.30 -0.17 -6.82
CA SER A 48 -3.01 0.52 -6.89
C SER A 48 -1.89 -0.45 -7.24
N ILE A 49 -0.82 0.06 -7.84
CA ILE A 49 0.47 -0.61 -7.88
C ILE A 49 1.34 0.03 -6.81
N VAL A 50 1.90 -0.80 -5.94
CA VAL A 50 2.96 -0.42 -5.02
C VAL A 50 4.28 -0.86 -5.60
N SER A 51 5.21 0.06 -5.75
CA SER A 51 6.52 -0.15 -6.36
C SER A 51 7.63 0.38 -5.47
N THR A 52 8.82 -0.14 -5.64
CA THR A 52 10.05 0.31 -4.99
C THR A 52 11.23 0.08 -5.93
N ASP A 53 12.26 0.90 -5.82
CA ASP A 53 13.58 0.69 -6.41
C ASP A 53 14.65 1.23 -5.49
N GLY A 54 15.86 0.68 -5.57
CA GLY A 54 17.00 1.07 -4.75
C GLY A 54 18.13 0.04 -4.81
N GLU A 55 19.03 0.08 -3.83
CA GLU A 55 20.19 -0.81 -3.76
C GLU A 55 19.82 -2.30 -3.70
N HIS A 56 18.63 -2.63 -3.22
CA HIS A 56 18.12 -3.99 -3.10
C HIS A 56 17.27 -4.44 -4.28
N GLY A 57 17.23 -3.63 -5.36
CA GLY A 57 16.54 -3.93 -6.61
C GLY A 57 15.15 -3.39 -6.71
N ILE A 58 14.55 -3.62 -7.87
CA ILE A 58 13.22 -3.16 -8.25
C ILE A 58 12.16 -4.21 -7.91
N ALA A 59 11.03 -3.78 -7.36
CA ALA A 59 9.88 -4.64 -7.14
C ALA A 59 8.56 -3.86 -7.23
N GLY A 60 7.47 -4.59 -7.51
CA GLY A 60 6.14 -4.02 -7.50
C GLY A 60 5.06 -5.11 -7.48
N PHE A 61 3.88 -4.73 -7.00
CA PHE A 61 2.72 -5.61 -6.94
C PHE A 61 1.42 -4.81 -6.92
N THR A 62 0.33 -5.44 -7.34
CA THR A 62 -1.02 -4.86 -7.25
C THR A 62 -1.54 -4.94 -5.83
N CYS A 63 -2.08 -3.86 -5.34
CA CYS A 63 -2.57 -3.71 -3.97
C CYS A 63 -3.90 -2.95 -3.94
N SER A 64 -4.81 -3.38 -3.07
CA SER A 64 -6.02 -2.63 -2.69
C SER A 64 -6.03 -2.23 -1.20
N ALA A 65 -5.04 -2.70 -0.44
CA ALA A 65 -4.92 -2.45 0.99
C ALA A 65 -4.03 -1.22 1.27
N VAL A 66 -4.51 -0.06 0.82
CA VAL A 66 -3.89 1.26 1.01
C VAL A 66 -4.92 2.19 1.64
N CYS A 67 -4.53 2.92 2.68
CA CYS A 67 -5.37 3.98 3.23
C CYS A 67 -4.52 5.14 3.78
N SER A 68 -5.13 6.33 3.87
CA SER A 68 -4.57 7.47 4.59
C SER A 68 -4.61 7.23 6.09
N VAL A 69 -3.61 7.74 6.82
CA VAL A 69 -3.51 7.64 8.29
C VAL A 69 -3.63 9.02 8.93
N THR A 70 -2.83 9.97 8.49
CA THR A 70 -2.81 11.35 8.98
C THR A 70 -2.30 12.28 7.88
N ASP A 71 -2.59 13.56 8.00
CA ASP A 71 -2.14 14.65 7.13
C ASP A 71 -0.98 15.47 7.73
N ASP A 72 -0.61 15.21 9.01
CA ASP A 72 0.53 15.87 9.66
C ASP A 72 1.32 14.87 10.55
N PRO A 73 2.52 14.43 10.10
CA PRO A 73 3.00 14.46 8.71
C PRO A 73 2.14 13.58 7.78
N PRO A 74 2.02 13.93 6.48
CA PRO A 74 1.24 13.16 5.54
C PRO A 74 1.69 11.70 5.51
N THR A 75 0.85 10.78 5.96
CA THR A 75 1.20 9.38 6.15
C THR A 75 0.11 8.47 5.61
N ILE A 76 0.53 7.43 4.91
CA ILE A 76 -0.34 6.34 4.44
C ILE A 76 0.05 5.02 5.08
N MET A 77 -0.89 4.07 5.05
CA MET A 77 -0.67 2.68 5.42
C MET A 77 -0.80 1.77 4.20
N VAL A 78 0.13 0.83 4.07
CA VAL A 78 0.12 -0.21 3.03
C VAL A 78 0.29 -1.58 3.69
N CYS A 79 -0.60 -2.54 3.38
CA CYS A 79 -0.46 -3.92 3.85
C CYS A 79 0.14 -4.81 2.77
N VAL A 80 1.29 -5.42 3.07
CA VAL A 80 2.06 -6.25 2.13
C VAL A 80 2.18 -7.66 2.64
N ASN A 81 1.80 -8.65 1.83
CA ASN A 81 1.96 -10.05 2.21
C ASN A 81 3.44 -10.39 2.43
N ARG A 82 3.78 -10.99 3.57
CA ARG A 82 5.16 -11.35 3.95
C ARG A 82 5.80 -12.37 3.03
N LYS A 83 5.00 -13.19 2.30
CA LYS A 83 5.49 -14.14 1.31
C LYS A 83 5.76 -13.49 -0.06
N SER A 84 5.36 -12.24 -0.27
CA SER A 84 5.67 -11.51 -1.50
C SER A 84 7.15 -11.16 -1.54
N ALA A 85 7.81 -11.39 -2.69
CA ALA A 85 9.19 -10.94 -2.89
C ALA A 85 9.32 -9.42 -2.70
N ALA A 86 8.31 -8.64 -3.08
CA ALA A 86 8.30 -7.20 -2.89
C ALA A 86 8.36 -6.77 -1.41
N ASN A 87 7.88 -7.60 -0.48
CA ASN A 87 7.90 -7.26 0.95
C ASN A 87 9.33 -7.05 1.47
N ALA A 88 10.22 -8.00 1.19
CA ALA A 88 11.62 -7.92 1.63
C ALA A 88 12.35 -6.75 0.95
N ILE A 89 12.10 -6.52 -0.35
CA ILE A 89 12.75 -5.47 -1.12
C ILE A 89 12.29 -4.08 -0.65
N ILE A 90 11.01 -3.85 -0.43
CA ILE A 90 10.48 -2.57 0.11
C ILE A 90 11.11 -2.27 1.48
N LYS A 91 11.19 -3.26 2.36
CA LYS A 91 11.81 -3.09 3.68
C LYS A 91 13.27 -2.72 3.59
N ALA A 92 13.99 -3.35 2.67
CA ALA A 92 15.42 -3.11 2.50
C ALA A 92 15.71 -1.77 1.82
N ASN A 93 14.90 -1.37 0.81
CA ASN A 93 15.03 -0.06 0.16
C ASN A 93 14.54 1.11 1.06
N GLY A 94 13.60 0.86 1.98
CA GLY A 94 13.07 1.90 2.87
C GLY A 94 12.19 2.94 2.18
N VAL A 95 11.85 2.74 0.93
CA VAL A 95 11.05 3.64 0.09
C VAL A 95 10.01 2.86 -0.73
N LEU A 96 8.93 3.54 -1.11
CA LEU A 96 7.92 2.98 -2.00
C LEU A 96 7.14 4.08 -2.70
N CYS A 97 6.54 3.77 -3.85
CA CYS A 97 5.55 4.62 -4.47
C CYS A 97 4.22 3.87 -4.64
N VAL A 98 3.10 4.54 -4.37
CA VAL A 98 1.75 4.02 -4.57
C VAL A 98 1.14 4.73 -5.77
N SER A 99 0.88 4.01 -6.86
CA SER A 99 0.22 4.52 -8.06
C SER A 99 -1.22 4.00 -8.11
N SER A 100 -2.22 4.84 -7.80
CA SER A 100 -3.64 4.49 -7.94
C SER A 100 -4.05 4.51 -9.41
N LEU A 101 -4.54 3.38 -9.91
CA LEU A 101 -4.74 3.16 -11.34
C LEU A 101 -6.03 3.79 -11.87
N GLY A 102 -6.01 4.11 -13.16
CA GLY A 102 -7.19 4.49 -13.95
C GLY A 102 -7.93 3.26 -14.50
N ALA A 103 -9.20 3.45 -14.87
CA ALA A 103 -10.08 2.39 -15.37
C ALA A 103 -9.52 1.67 -16.60
N GLU A 104 -8.69 2.34 -17.39
CA GLU A 104 -8.02 1.83 -18.59
C GLU A 104 -6.83 0.90 -18.28
N GLN A 105 -6.40 0.79 -17.02
CA GLN A 105 -5.17 0.11 -16.62
C GLN A 105 -5.40 -1.31 -16.04
N VAL A 106 -6.46 -1.99 -16.45
CA VAL A 106 -6.78 -3.36 -16.00
C VAL A 106 -5.64 -4.33 -16.30
N GLU A 107 -5.09 -4.30 -17.52
CA GLU A 107 -4.01 -5.20 -17.94
C GLU A 107 -2.74 -4.98 -17.09
N LEU A 108 -2.41 -3.72 -16.82
CA LEU A 108 -1.29 -3.36 -15.96
C LEU A 108 -1.50 -3.90 -14.53
N SER A 109 -2.70 -3.74 -13.98
CA SER A 109 -3.07 -4.30 -12.68
C SER A 109 -2.91 -5.82 -12.64
N GLN A 110 -3.39 -6.52 -13.67
CA GLN A 110 -3.28 -7.98 -13.77
C GLN A 110 -1.82 -8.44 -13.87
N MET A 111 -1.00 -7.75 -14.64
CA MET A 111 0.44 -8.03 -14.78
C MET A 111 1.15 -7.96 -13.41
N PHE A 112 0.89 -6.91 -12.63
CA PHE A 112 1.47 -6.75 -11.29
C PHE A 112 0.83 -7.65 -10.22
N ALA A 113 -0.37 -8.17 -10.47
CA ALA A 113 -0.96 -9.26 -9.70
C ALA A 113 -0.39 -10.64 -10.01
N GLY A 114 0.51 -10.74 -11.02
CA GLY A 114 1.19 -11.98 -11.40
C GLY A 114 0.55 -12.76 -12.53
N VAL A 115 -0.48 -12.21 -13.18
CA VAL A 115 -1.05 -12.80 -14.40
C VAL A 115 0.01 -12.77 -15.52
N GLY A 116 0.11 -13.85 -16.29
CA GLY A 116 1.10 -14.00 -17.37
C GLY A 116 2.51 -14.27 -16.90
N ARG A 117 2.81 -14.23 -15.60
CA ARG A 117 4.14 -14.50 -14.99
C ARG A 117 5.28 -13.68 -15.63
N VAL A 118 4.99 -12.45 -16.04
CA VAL A 118 5.97 -11.52 -16.63
C VAL A 118 7.09 -11.26 -15.62
N PRO A 119 8.37 -11.37 -15.99
CA PRO A 119 9.51 -11.04 -15.13
C PRO A 119 9.44 -9.60 -14.61
N MET A 120 9.94 -9.35 -13.39
CA MET A 120 9.77 -8.05 -12.73
C MET A 120 10.37 -6.88 -13.52
N ASN A 121 11.57 -7.06 -14.07
CA ASN A 121 12.23 -6.05 -14.90
C ASN A 121 11.42 -5.70 -16.17
N GLU A 122 10.74 -6.67 -16.77
CA GLU A 122 9.92 -6.45 -17.95
C GLU A 122 8.62 -5.68 -17.63
N ARG A 123 8.08 -5.83 -16.40
CA ARG A 123 6.90 -5.08 -15.96
C ARG A 123 7.16 -3.58 -15.93
N PHE A 124 8.40 -3.17 -15.70
CA PHE A 124 8.83 -1.77 -15.66
C PHE A 124 9.48 -1.28 -16.97
N ALA A 125 9.57 -2.12 -18.00
CA ALA A 125 10.20 -1.75 -19.28
C ALA A 125 9.35 -0.79 -20.14
N SER A 126 8.09 -0.57 -19.79
CA SER A 126 7.19 0.37 -20.49
C SER A 126 7.64 1.83 -20.29
N PRO A 127 7.44 2.72 -21.30
CA PRO A 127 7.74 4.15 -21.17
C PRO A 127 6.78 4.90 -20.21
N HIS A 128 5.81 4.21 -19.63
CA HIS A 128 4.82 4.80 -18.72
C HIS A 128 5.27 4.81 -17.25
N TRP A 129 6.55 4.61 -16.99
CA TRP A 129 7.13 4.72 -15.65
C TRP A 129 8.02 5.96 -15.55
N GLY A 130 7.83 6.72 -14.49
CA GLY A 130 8.66 7.84 -14.09
C GLY A 130 9.15 7.65 -12.65
N VAL A 131 9.95 8.58 -12.15
CA VAL A 131 10.43 8.61 -10.75
C VAL A 131 10.16 9.97 -10.14
N LEU A 132 9.96 10.00 -8.82
CA LEU A 132 9.81 11.20 -8.02
C LEU A 132 11.00 11.33 -7.04
N ALA A 133 10.75 11.88 -5.86
CA ALA A 133 11.80 12.23 -4.89
C ALA A 133 12.60 11.03 -4.37
N THR A 134 11.95 9.85 -4.19
CA THR A 134 12.61 8.65 -3.63
C THR A 134 13.34 7.82 -4.67
N GLY A 135 13.07 8.04 -5.96
CA GLY A 135 13.53 7.18 -7.04
C GLY A 135 12.68 5.93 -7.27
N SER A 136 11.67 5.66 -6.42
CA SER A 136 10.73 4.57 -6.66
C SER A 136 9.90 4.82 -7.92
N PRO A 137 9.72 3.82 -8.81
CA PRO A 137 8.95 4.02 -10.03
C PRO A 137 7.49 4.33 -9.74
N TYR A 138 6.90 5.28 -10.46
CA TYR A 138 5.47 5.50 -10.47
C TYR A 138 4.89 5.39 -11.88
N CYS A 139 3.64 4.94 -12.00
CA CYS A 139 2.94 4.92 -13.28
C CYS A 139 2.48 6.32 -13.66
N THR A 140 3.05 6.89 -14.74
CA THR A 140 2.78 8.28 -15.19
C THR A 140 1.34 8.50 -15.62
N GLN A 141 0.60 7.44 -15.92
CA GLN A 141 -0.80 7.46 -16.30
C GLN A 141 -1.76 7.14 -15.14
N SER A 142 -1.24 6.97 -13.92
CA SER A 142 -2.09 6.73 -12.74
C SER A 142 -2.92 7.97 -12.37
N ARG A 143 -4.03 7.77 -11.65
CA ARG A 143 -4.86 8.87 -11.12
C ARG A 143 -4.14 9.67 -10.06
N VAL A 144 -3.41 8.94 -9.20
CA VAL A 144 -2.59 9.52 -8.12
C VAL A 144 -1.31 8.70 -8.02
N ALA A 145 -0.19 9.36 -7.81
CA ALA A 145 1.05 8.75 -7.35
C ALA A 145 1.47 9.41 -6.02
N LEU A 146 1.73 8.57 -5.01
CA LEU A 146 2.23 8.99 -3.70
C LEU A 146 3.60 8.37 -3.51
N ASP A 147 4.64 9.20 -3.52
CA ASP A 147 6.04 8.79 -3.35
C ASP A 147 6.44 8.93 -1.88
N CYS A 148 6.87 7.84 -1.27
CA CYS A 148 6.90 7.69 0.17
C CYS A 148 8.21 7.13 0.69
N ARG A 149 8.57 7.55 1.92
CA ARG A 149 9.59 6.93 2.75
C ARG A 149 8.92 6.08 3.83
N VAL A 150 9.41 4.88 4.04
CA VAL A 150 8.94 4.01 5.12
C VAL A 150 9.30 4.62 6.47
N ALA A 151 8.30 4.83 7.32
CA ALA A 151 8.45 5.39 8.66
C ALA A 151 8.43 4.32 9.75
N ASP A 152 7.52 3.34 9.65
CA ASP A 152 7.42 2.23 10.62
C ASP A 152 6.85 0.98 9.93
N ILE A 153 7.15 -0.18 10.50
CA ILE A 153 6.68 -1.47 10.01
C ILE A 153 6.22 -2.33 11.18
N ARG A 154 5.01 -2.89 11.05
CA ARG A 154 4.45 -3.84 12.02
C ARG A 154 4.10 -5.15 11.33
N GLU A 155 4.53 -6.26 11.94
CA GLU A 155 4.17 -7.59 11.47
C GLU A 155 2.84 -8.02 12.10
N VAL A 156 1.83 -8.26 11.25
CA VAL A 156 0.50 -8.67 11.69
C VAL A 156 0.10 -9.95 10.93
N GLY A 157 0.20 -11.08 11.58
CA GLY A 157 -0.11 -12.37 10.98
C GLY A 157 0.68 -12.62 9.69
N THR A 158 0.00 -12.69 8.57
CA THR A 158 0.59 -12.95 7.25
C THR A 158 1.08 -11.71 6.51
N HIS A 159 0.88 -10.52 7.07
CA HIS A 159 1.21 -9.26 6.41
C HIS A 159 2.13 -8.39 7.24
N SER A 160 2.89 -7.55 6.55
CA SER A 160 3.53 -6.38 7.11
C SER A 160 2.61 -5.17 6.88
N VAL A 161 2.31 -4.44 7.93
CA VAL A 161 1.65 -3.13 7.90
C VAL A 161 2.76 -2.10 7.86
N ILE A 162 2.87 -1.40 6.75
CA ILE A 162 3.91 -0.40 6.51
C ILE A 162 3.26 0.98 6.63
N LEU A 163 3.76 1.81 7.54
CA LEU A 163 3.45 3.23 7.61
C LEU A 163 4.50 3.98 6.81
N ALA A 164 4.08 4.82 5.87
CA ALA A 164 4.97 5.52 4.97
C ALA A 164 4.58 7.00 4.87
N GLU A 165 5.55 7.89 5.12
CA GLU A 165 5.40 9.33 4.96
C GLU A 165 5.44 9.70 3.49
N VAL A 166 4.48 10.49 3.03
CA VAL A 166 4.38 10.97 1.65
C VAL A 166 5.31 12.16 1.47
N LEU A 167 6.33 12.02 0.62
CA LEU A 167 7.32 13.06 0.34
C LEU A 167 6.99 13.85 -0.93
N SER A 168 6.32 13.24 -1.88
CA SER A 168 5.93 13.87 -3.14
C SER A 168 4.66 13.23 -3.69
N THR A 169 3.89 14.00 -4.45
CA THR A 169 2.64 13.51 -5.05
C THR A 169 2.43 14.09 -6.44
N VAL A 170 1.83 13.27 -7.30
CA VAL A 170 1.29 13.68 -8.60
C VAL A 170 -0.14 13.17 -8.71
N HIS A 171 -1.03 13.97 -9.28
CA HIS A 171 -2.42 13.56 -9.50
C HIS A 171 -2.92 14.06 -10.86
N ALA A 172 -3.75 13.24 -11.50
CA ALA A 172 -4.45 13.61 -12.72
C ALA A 172 -5.72 14.40 -12.38
N THR A 173 -6.06 15.34 -13.23
CA THR A 173 -7.27 16.19 -13.08
C THR A 173 -8.53 15.53 -13.60
N ASP A 174 -8.41 14.51 -14.47
CA ASP A 174 -9.50 13.85 -15.18
C ASP A 174 -9.33 12.33 -15.21
N GLY A 175 -10.34 11.61 -15.70
CA GLY A 175 -10.35 10.16 -15.85
C GLY A 175 -11.00 9.44 -14.66
N GLN A 176 -11.35 8.19 -14.87
CA GLN A 176 -12.07 7.36 -13.91
C GLN A 176 -11.11 6.44 -13.15
N PRO A 177 -11.28 6.23 -11.83
CA PRO A 177 -10.45 5.31 -11.06
C PRO A 177 -10.77 3.85 -11.39
N LEU A 178 -9.76 2.99 -11.29
CA LEU A 178 -9.94 1.55 -11.30
C LEU A 178 -10.33 1.07 -9.91
N ILE A 179 -11.47 0.39 -9.82
CA ILE A 179 -12.02 -0.16 -8.59
C ILE A 179 -12.03 -1.68 -8.67
N TYR A 180 -11.81 -2.37 -7.56
CA TYR A 180 -12.01 -3.79 -7.41
C TYR A 180 -13.16 -4.05 -6.43
N HIS A 181 -14.19 -4.76 -6.90
CA HIS A 181 -15.40 -5.07 -6.14
C HIS A 181 -15.96 -6.41 -6.59
N SER A 182 -16.37 -7.24 -5.64
CA SER A 182 -16.96 -8.56 -5.93
C SER A 182 -16.11 -9.40 -6.89
N ARG A 183 -14.77 -9.34 -6.72
CA ARG A 183 -13.77 -10.02 -7.55
C ARG A 183 -13.75 -9.59 -9.03
N ASN A 184 -14.30 -8.43 -9.33
CA ASN A 184 -14.31 -7.85 -10.67
C ASN A 184 -13.71 -6.44 -10.66
N TYR A 185 -13.15 -6.05 -11.80
CA TYR A 185 -12.79 -4.67 -12.03
C TYR A 185 -14.04 -3.85 -12.37
N ALA A 186 -14.07 -2.63 -11.88
CA ALA A 186 -15.14 -1.68 -12.07
C ALA A 186 -14.60 -0.25 -12.10
N THR A 187 -15.45 0.69 -12.40
CA THR A 187 -15.20 2.12 -12.18
C THR A 187 -16.38 2.74 -11.45
N ILE A 188 -16.25 3.99 -11.03
CA ILE A 188 -17.31 4.70 -10.32
C ILE A 188 -18.31 5.33 -11.29
N ARG A 189 -19.56 5.42 -10.84
CA ARG A 189 -20.60 6.27 -11.42
C ARG A 189 -21.03 7.27 -10.38
N HIS A 190 -20.97 8.56 -10.70
CA HIS A 190 -21.51 9.57 -9.82
C HIS A 190 -23.03 9.36 -9.69
N VAL A 191 -23.50 9.34 -8.46
CA VAL A 191 -24.93 9.36 -8.14
C VAL A 191 -25.31 10.81 -7.85
N ALA A 192 -26.37 11.26 -8.51
CA ALA A 192 -26.92 12.61 -8.32
C ALA A 192 -27.64 12.73 -6.98
#